data_7619555efb211637c6f9257c663f9afe
#
_entry.id   7619555efb211637c6f9257c663f9afe
#
_cell.length_a   1.000
_cell.length_b   1.000
_cell.length_c   1.000
_cell.angle_alpha   90.00
_cell.angle_beta   90.00
_cell.angle_gamma   90.00
#
_symmetry.space_group_name_H-M   'P 1'
#
loop_
_entity.id
_entity.type
_entity.pdbx_description
1 polymer ?
#
loop_
_entity_poly.entity_id
_entity_poly.type
_entity_poly.pdbx_seq_one_letter_code
_entity_poly.pdbx_strand_id
1 'polypeptide(L)'
;MAVNLAELSLPQLEGLKGQLEQETEFLTSSIGQLKVVQTKYVEAKDSLGMYVPGSLNDVDHVLVDVGTGYYVEKNVEDTKSFFKRKIDFLTKQIEKIQPALQEKHAMKQAVMEVMNVKLQQLHSQQNAQSGTSKA
;
A
#
# COMPACT_ATOMS: atom_id res chain seq x y z
N MET A 1 -4.00 -21.56 3.90
CA MET A 1 -4.13 -22.77 3.07
C MET A 1 -3.15 -22.71 1.92
N ALA A 2 -2.29 -23.70 1.83
CA ALA A 2 -1.34 -23.74 0.73
C ALA A 2 -2.05 -24.26 -0.52
N VAL A 3 -2.06 -23.44 -1.56
CA VAL A 3 -2.62 -23.81 -2.87
C VAL A 3 -1.46 -24.23 -3.76
N ASN A 4 -1.57 -25.41 -4.36
CA ASN A 4 -0.57 -25.86 -5.33
C ASN A 4 -0.86 -25.20 -6.68
N LEU A 5 -0.10 -24.18 -7.01
CA LEU A 5 -0.30 -23.41 -8.24
C LEU A 5 -0.13 -24.26 -9.49
N ALA A 6 0.70 -25.30 -9.42
CA ALA A 6 0.95 -26.17 -10.55
C ALA A 6 -0.30 -26.99 -10.95
N GLU A 7 -1.23 -27.17 -10.04
CA GLU A 7 -2.47 -27.89 -10.30
C GLU A 7 -3.57 -27.03 -10.94
N LEU A 8 -3.37 -25.72 -10.95
CA LEU A 8 -4.35 -24.79 -11.51
C LEU A 8 -4.19 -24.70 -13.04
N SER A 9 -5.31 -24.56 -13.73
CA SER A 9 -5.30 -24.32 -15.17
C SER A 9 -4.81 -22.90 -15.49
N LEU A 10 -4.41 -22.67 -16.74
CA LEU A 10 -4.02 -21.32 -17.17
C LEU A 10 -5.12 -20.30 -16.95
N PRO A 11 -6.40 -20.53 -17.30
CA PRO A 11 -7.45 -19.58 -16.99
C PRO A 11 -7.60 -19.30 -15.50
N GLN A 12 -7.45 -20.32 -14.65
CA GLN A 12 -7.52 -20.14 -13.20
C GLN A 12 -6.33 -19.31 -12.69
N LEU A 13 -5.14 -19.54 -13.21
CA LEU A 13 -3.94 -18.76 -12.87
C LEU A 13 -4.09 -17.32 -13.33
N GLU A 14 -4.64 -17.10 -14.51
CA GLU A 14 -4.87 -15.76 -15.03
C GLU A 14 -5.88 -14.98 -14.17
N GLY A 15 -6.95 -15.67 -13.74
CA GLY A 15 -7.92 -15.09 -12.81
C GLY A 15 -7.29 -14.73 -11.47
N LEU A 16 -6.45 -15.62 -10.94
CA LEU A 16 -5.75 -15.38 -9.68
C LEU A 16 -4.77 -14.21 -9.82
N LYS A 17 -4.04 -14.14 -10.94
CA LYS A 17 -3.14 -13.02 -11.23
C LYS A 17 -3.89 -11.70 -11.23
N GLY A 18 -5.05 -11.66 -11.91
CA GLY A 18 -5.89 -10.45 -11.96
C GLY A 18 -6.37 -10.03 -10.59
N GLN A 19 -6.79 -11.00 -9.77
CA GLN A 19 -7.22 -10.72 -8.40
C GLN A 19 -6.06 -10.17 -7.56
N LEU A 20 -4.89 -10.75 -7.68
CA LEU A 20 -3.70 -10.28 -6.96
C LEU A 20 -3.30 -8.87 -7.40
N GLU A 21 -3.43 -8.57 -8.69
CA GLU A 21 -3.16 -7.23 -9.20
C GLU A 21 -4.11 -6.20 -8.60
N GLN A 22 -5.40 -6.52 -8.50
CA GLN A 22 -6.40 -5.64 -7.89
C GLN A 22 -6.12 -5.43 -6.40
N GLU A 23 -5.81 -6.50 -5.68
CA GLU A 23 -5.49 -6.42 -4.26
C GLU A 23 -4.23 -5.60 -4.02
N THR A 24 -3.21 -5.80 -4.87
CA THR A 24 -1.96 -5.04 -4.81
C THR A 24 -2.20 -3.56 -5.06
N GLU A 25 -3.01 -3.24 -6.05
CA GLU A 25 -3.35 -1.86 -6.37
C GLU A 25 -4.10 -1.19 -5.22
N PHE A 26 -5.05 -1.90 -4.61
CA PHE A 26 -5.78 -1.41 -3.45
C PHE A 26 -4.84 -1.12 -2.28
N LEU A 27 -3.93 -2.04 -1.97
CA LEU A 27 -2.98 -1.87 -0.87
C LEU A 27 -2.00 -0.73 -1.15
N THR A 28 -1.52 -0.62 -2.38
CA THR A 28 -0.64 0.47 -2.80
C THR A 28 -1.32 1.82 -2.66
N SER A 29 -2.57 1.90 -3.09
CA SER A 29 -3.37 3.12 -2.97
C SER A 29 -3.60 3.48 -1.50
N SER A 30 -3.89 2.48 -0.67
CA SER A 30 -4.10 2.69 0.77
C SER A 30 -2.84 3.24 1.44
N ILE A 31 -1.68 2.67 1.14
CA ILE A 31 -0.40 3.17 1.64
C ILE A 31 -0.16 4.60 1.18
N GLY A 32 -0.43 4.88 -0.09
CA GLY A 32 -0.29 6.23 -0.66
C GLY A 32 -1.13 7.25 0.07
N GLN A 33 -2.40 6.92 0.34
CA GLN A 33 -3.30 7.81 1.07
C GLN A 33 -2.82 8.04 2.51
N LEU A 34 -2.37 6.98 3.18
CA LEU A 34 -1.84 7.10 4.54
C LEU A 34 -0.58 7.97 4.58
N LYS A 35 0.30 7.83 3.58
CA LYS A 35 1.50 8.66 3.48
C LYS A 35 1.18 10.13 3.25
N VAL A 36 0.17 10.42 2.43
CA VAL A 36 -0.26 11.79 2.19
C VAL A 36 -0.75 12.42 3.48
N VAL A 37 -1.59 11.71 4.23
CA VAL A 37 -2.11 12.20 5.52
C VAL A 37 -0.97 12.37 6.51
N GLN A 38 -0.06 11.39 6.58
CA GLN A 38 1.12 11.45 7.45
C GLN A 38 1.96 12.70 7.14
N THR A 39 2.20 12.98 5.87
CA THR A 39 2.98 14.15 5.44
C THR A 39 2.31 15.44 5.89
N LYS A 40 0.99 15.52 5.76
CA LYS A 40 0.24 16.71 6.21
C LYS A 40 0.39 16.93 7.71
N TYR A 41 0.35 15.86 8.50
CA TYR A 41 0.55 15.99 9.95
C TYR A 41 1.99 16.39 10.29
N VAL A 42 2.97 15.85 9.57
CA VAL A 42 4.38 16.23 9.76
C VAL A 42 4.57 17.71 9.43
N GLU A 43 4.03 18.18 8.31
CA GLU A 43 4.12 19.57 7.90
C GLU A 43 3.44 20.50 8.91
N ALA A 44 2.27 20.11 9.40
CA ALA A 44 1.57 20.88 10.41
C ALA A 44 2.34 20.97 11.72
N LYS A 45 2.96 19.84 12.13
CA LYS A 45 3.80 19.82 13.32
C LYS A 45 5.03 20.72 13.16
N ASP A 46 5.66 20.68 12.00
CA ASP A 46 6.83 21.51 11.70
C ASP A 46 6.45 22.99 11.67
N SER A 47 5.27 23.31 11.13
CA SER A 47 4.75 24.68 11.13
C SER A 47 4.57 25.23 12.54
N LEU A 48 4.15 24.39 13.49
CA LEU A 48 4.05 24.79 14.88
C LEU A 48 5.41 25.15 15.47
N GLY A 49 6.45 24.38 15.09
CA GLY A 49 7.81 24.67 15.52
C GLY A 49 8.38 25.94 14.94
N MET A 50 7.90 26.35 13.76
CA MET A 50 8.33 27.57 13.07
C MET A 50 7.48 28.77 13.43
N TYR A 51 6.39 28.59 14.14
CA TYR A 51 5.52 29.68 14.55
C TYR A 51 6.22 30.56 15.56
N VAL A 52 6.46 31.79 15.16
CA VAL A 52 7.05 32.78 16.06
C VAL A 52 5.90 33.51 16.75
N PRO A 53 5.76 33.35 18.06
CA PRO A 53 4.69 34.03 18.77
C PRO A 53 4.93 35.54 18.67
N GLY A 54 4.00 36.21 18.02
CA GLY A 54 3.98 37.65 18.00
C GLY A 54 3.52 38.15 19.38
N SER A 55 3.09 39.38 19.43
CA SER A 55 2.59 39.99 20.66
C SER A 55 1.23 39.51 21.09
N LEU A 56 0.74 38.38 20.62
CA LEU A 56 -0.54 37.82 20.93
C LEU A 56 -0.55 37.12 22.26
N ASN A 57 -1.60 37.34 23.03
CA ASN A 57 -1.72 36.80 24.39
C ASN A 57 -2.11 35.30 24.40
N ASP A 58 -2.50 34.74 23.26
CA ASP A 58 -2.98 33.37 23.17
C ASP A 58 -2.04 32.51 22.37
N VAL A 59 -0.74 32.71 22.52
CA VAL A 59 0.29 31.95 21.79
C VAL A 59 0.34 30.46 22.18
N ASP A 60 -0.24 30.10 23.31
CA ASP A 60 -0.26 28.71 23.77
C ASP A 60 -1.37 27.89 23.15
N HIS A 61 -2.26 28.52 22.40
CA HIS A 61 -3.40 27.84 21.78
C HIS A 61 -3.37 27.98 20.28
N VAL A 62 -3.69 26.89 19.58
CA VAL A 62 -3.75 26.85 18.12
C VAL A 62 -5.02 26.12 17.69
N LEU A 63 -5.50 26.45 16.50
CA LEU A 63 -6.61 25.73 15.88
C LEU A 63 -6.05 24.57 15.09
N VAL A 64 -6.56 23.38 15.35
CA VAL A 64 -6.12 22.15 14.69
C VAL A 64 -7.25 21.62 13.84
N ASP A 65 -6.96 21.43 12.54
CA ASP A 65 -7.86 20.75 11.63
C ASP A 65 -7.75 19.25 11.87
N VAL A 66 -8.85 18.63 12.28
CA VAL A 66 -8.87 17.19 12.56
C VAL A 66 -9.21 16.35 11.32
N GLY A 67 -9.09 16.92 10.14
CA GLY A 67 -9.24 16.20 8.87
C GLY A 67 -10.64 16.17 8.30
N THR A 68 -11.61 16.75 9.00
CA THR A 68 -13.02 16.78 8.57
C THR A 68 -13.53 18.18 8.33
N GLY A 69 -12.63 19.18 8.33
CA GLY A 69 -12.98 20.59 8.24
C GLY A 69 -13.33 21.22 9.58
N TYR A 70 -13.32 20.44 10.65
CA TYR A 70 -13.53 20.98 11.99
C TYR A 70 -12.19 21.35 12.61
N TYR A 71 -12.21 22.45 13.37
CA TYR A 71 -11.04 22.97 14.05
C TYR A 71 -11.25 22.88 15.56
N VAL A 72 -10.24 22.39 16.25
CA VAL A 72 -10.25 22.28 17.71
C VAL A 72 -9.14 23.17 18.26
N GLU A 73 -9.49 24.05 19.18
CA GLU A 73 -8.50 24.88 19.87
C GLU A 73 -7.76 24.03 20.90
N LYS A 74 -6.44 24.01 20.80
CA LYS A 74 -5.59 23.25 21.71
C LYS A 74 -4.36 24.03 22.09
N ASN A 75 -3.84 23.74 23.27
CA ASN A 75 -2.54 24.19 23.74
C ASN A 75 -1.45 23.68 22.79
N VAL A 76 -0.36 24.44 22.59
CA VAL A 76 0.73 24.09 21.65
C VAL A 76 1.35 22.73 22.00
N GLU A 77 1.62 22.48 23.28
CA GLU A 77 2.20 21.21 23.72
C GLU A 77 1.25 20.04 23.47
N ASP A 78 -0.03 20.22 23.77
CA ASP A 78 -1.05 19.20 23.50
C ASP A 78 -1.20 18.95 22.01
N THR A 79 -1.08 20.00 21.20
CA THR A 79 -1.15 19.92 19.75
C THR A 79 0.03 19.14 19.18
N LYS A 80 1.24 19.42 19.66
CA LYS A 80 2.43 18.65 19.26
C LYS A 80 2.29 17.18 19.61
N SER A 81 1.80 16.88 20.82
CA SER A 81 1.55 15.52 21.26
C SER A 81 0.49 14.85 20.40
N PHE A 82 -0.57 15.57 20.04
CA PHE A 82 -1.62 15.08 19.15
C PHE A 82 -1.04 14.68 17.80
N PHE A 83 -0.26 15.57 17.18
CA PHE A 83 0.34 15.29 15.88
C PHE A 83 1.30 14.12 15.94
N LYS A 84 2.12 14.05 16.98
CA LYS A 84 3.06 12.95 17.17
C LYS A 84 2.33 11.61 17.25
N ARG A 85 1.26 11.55 18.04
CA ARG A 85 0.46 10.33 18.15
C ARG A 85 -0.20 9.94 16.82
N LYS A 86 -0.69 10.92 16.07
CA LYS A 86 -1.28 10.67 14.75
C LYS A 86 -0.25 10.18 13.76
N ILE A 87 0.92 10.78 13.75
CA ILE A 87 2.03 10.36 12.88
C ILE A 87 2.45 8.94 13.23
N ASP A 88 2.62 8.62 14.51
CA ASP A 88 2.97 7.28 14.97
C ASP A 88 1.92 6.25 14.61
N PHE A 89 0.63 6.60 14.77
CA PHE A 89 -0.46 5.73 14.40
C PHE A 89 -0.44 5.41 12.90
N LEU A 90 -0.28 6.44 12.08
CA LEU A 90 -0.23 6.28 10.61
C LEU A 90 0.99 5.46 10.20
N THR A 91 2.13 5.69 10.82
CA THR A 91 3.35 4.90 10.57
C THR A 91 3.09 3.42 10.84
N LYS A 92 2.44 3.12 11.96
CA LYS A 92 2.12 1.72 12.31
C LYS A 92 1.14 1.10 11.33
N GLN A 93 0.16 1.87 10.85
CA GLN A 93 -0.77 1.38 9.85
C GLN A 93 -0.06 1.07 8.52
N ILE A 94 0.83 1.95 8.09
CA ILE A 94 1.65 1.73 6.89
C ILE A 94 2.50 0.48 7.05
N GLU A 95 3.16 0.33 8.21
CA GLU A 95 4.01 -0.82 8.50
C GLU A 95 3.23 -2.14 8.49
N LYS A 96 1.96 -2.11 8.86
CA LYS A 96 1.11 -3.31 8.81
C LYS A 96 0.72 -3.70 7.39
N ILE A 97 0.53 -2.71 6.53
CA ILE A 97 0.10 -2.94 5.14
C ILE A 97 1.27 -3.39 4.26
N GLN A 98 2.48 -2.86 4.50
CA GLN A 98 3.64 -3.16 3.67
C GLN A 98 3.96 -4.65 3.56
N PRO A 99 3.98 -5.44 4.64
CA PRO A 99 4.22 -6.88 4.51
C PRO A 99 3.15 -7.59 3.69
N ALA A 100 1.89 -7.19 3.83
CA ALA A 100 0.80 -7.75 3.04
C ALA A 100 0.99 -7.45 1.55
N LEU A 101 1.42 -6.24 1.23
CA LEU A 101 1.71 -5.85 -0.15
C LEU A 101 2.86 -6.68 -0.72
N GLN A 102 3.94 -6.85 0.05
CA GLN A 102 5.08 -7.66 -0.38
C GLN A 102 4.68 -9.12 -0.60
N GLU A 103 3.83 -9.65 0.28
CA GLU A 103 3.32 -11.01 0.14
C GLU A 103 2.52 -11.17 -1.15
N LYS A 104 1.65 -10.18 -1.47
CA LYS A 104 0.87 -10.21 -2.71
C LYS A 104 1.76 -10.14 -3.95
N HIS A 105 2.81 -9.32 -3.90
CA HIS A 105 3.78 -9.26 -5.00
C HIS A 105 4.49 -10.61 -5.20
N ALA A 106 4.92 -11.25 -4.12
CA ALA A 106 5.57 -12.54 -4.18
C ALA A 106 4.63 -13.61 -4.74
N MET A 107 3.38 -13.61 -4.31
CA MET A 107 2.36 -14.53 -4.82
C MET A 107 2.11 -14.32 -6.30
N LYS A 108 2.02 -13.06 -6.73
CA LYS A 108 1.83 -12.73 -8.15
C LYS A 108 2.99 -13.24 -8.99
N GLN A 109 4.22 -13.05 -8.52
CA GLN A 109 5.40 -13.54 -9.23
C GLN A 109 5.40 -15.07 -9.33
N ALA A 110 5.03 -15.76 -8.27
CA ALA A 110 4.91 -17.21 -8.28
C ALA A 110 3.87 -17.67 -9.30
N VAL A 111 2.72 -16.99 -9.35
CA VAL A 111 1.68 -17.28 -10.33
C VAL A 111 2.20 -17.09 -11.76
N MET A 112 2.89 -15.98 -12.00
CA MET A 112 3.45 -15.66 -13.32
C MET A 112 4.50 -16.70 -13.76
N GLU A 113 5.33 -17.17 -12.84
CA GLU A 113 6.32 -18.21 -13.14
C GLU A 113 5.65 -19.52 -13.52
N VAL A 114 4.61 -19.93 -12.77
CA VAL A 114 3.88 -21.15 -13.09
C VAL A 114 3.16 -21.01 -14.44
N MET A 115 2.56 -19.86 -14.71
CA MET A 115 1.92 -19.59 -16.00
C MET A 115 2.94 -19.71 -17.14
N ASN A 116 4.12 -19.12 -16.95
CA ASN A 116 5.17 -19.15 -17.96
C ASN A 116 5.62 -20.60 -18.26
N VAL A 117 5.81 -21.41 -17.21
CA VAL A 117 6.17 -22.81 -17.36
C VAL A 117 5.08 -23.57 -18.14
N LYS A 118 3.81 -23.34 -17.78
CA LYS A 118 2.70 -24.01 -18.46
C LYS A 118 2.60 -23.58 -19.94
N LEU A 119 2.83 -22.32 -20.22
CA LEU A 119 2.84 -21.80 -21.60
C LEU A 119 3.99 -22.41 -22.39
N GLN A 120 5.17 -22.53 -21.80
CA GLN A 120 6.31 -23.17 -22.45
C GLN A 120 6.05 -24.64 -22.74
N GLN A 121 5.44 -25.35 -21.79
CA GLN A 121 5.08 -26.76 -21.98
C GLN A 121 4.09 -26.93 -23.11
N LEU A 122 3.06 -26.07 -23.18
CA LEU A 122 2.09 -26.09 -24.25
C LEU A 122 2.74 -25.81 -25.60
N HIS A 123 3.62 -24.81 -25.65
CA HIS A 123 4.34 -24.44 -26.85
C HIS A 123 5.25 -25.58 -27.32
N SER A 124 5.95 -26.25 -26.40
CA SER A 124 6.79 -27.41 -26.72
C SER A 124 5.95 -28.56 -27.26
N GLN A 125 4.79 -28.83 -26.70
CA GLN A 125 3.88 -29.86 -27.21
C GLN A 125 3.37 -29.53 -28.59
N GLN A 126 3.02 -28.30 -28.87
CA GLN A 126 2.59 -27.86 -30.20
C GLN A 126 3.72 -28.00 -31.21
N ASN A 127 4.94 -27.62 -30.84
CA ASN A 127 6.09 -27.73 -31.71
C ASN A 127 6.42 -29.20 -31.97
N ALA A 128 6.32 -30.06 -30.96
CA ALA A 128 6.54 -31.50 -31.14
C ALA A 128 5.49 -32.12 -32.07
N GLN A 129 4.23 -31.75 -31.92
CA GLN A 129 3.16 -32.20 -32.80
C GLN A 129 3.34 -31.70 -34.23
N SER A 130 3.72 -30.44 -34.39
CA SER A 130 4.03 -29.89 -35.72
C SER A 130 5.22 -30.62 -36.35
N GLY A 131 6.24 -30.91 -35.57
CA GLY A 131 7.42 -31.68 -36.02
C GLY A 131 7.06 -33.08 -36.48
N THR A 132 6.18 -33.77 -35.75
CA THR A 132 5.74 -35.12 -36.12
C THR A 132 4.82 -35.12 -37.33
N SER A 133 4.01 -34.11 -37.51
CA SER A 133 3.09 -34.06 -38.64
C SER A 133 3.78 -33.67 -39.96
N LYS A 134 5.03 -33.23 -39.91
CA LYS A 134 5.84 -32.94 -41.10
C LYS A 134 6.69 -34.12 -41.55
N ALA A 135 6.71 -35.15 -40.81
CA ALA A 135 7.49 -36.35 -41.17
C ALA A 135 6.85 -37.21 -42.27
#